data_a3a778ff2376bef21c281faa26191f43
#
_entry.id   a3a778ff2376bef21c281faa26191f43
#
_cell.length_a   1.000
_cell.length_b   1.000
_cell.length_c   1.000
_cell.angle_alpha   90.00
_cell.angle_beta   90.00
_cell.angle_gamma   90.00
#
_symmetry.space_group_name_H-M   'P 1'
#
loop_
_entity.id
_entity.type
_entity.pdbx_description
1 polymer ?
#
loop_
_entity_poly.entity_id
_entity_poly.type
_entity_poly.pdbx_seq_one_letter_code
_entity_poly.pdbx_strand_id
1 'polypeptide(L)'
;MFIRNQTIRDYVTRAQKTWRKKNAAMILATQSVHELAQSQMLETVAESCPTKIFLANPDIDVPLHRDAFHLNDTELDLLAALVPKRDLLVKNQQGSKKVRLDVDSFSYWMATNTPKDNLERQRYFERFGVQNGLTRLARDFPVESRAL
;
A
#
# COMPACT_ATOMS: atom_id res chain seq x y z
N MET A 1 -8.93 13.87 -6.97
CA MET A 1 -7.62 13.40 -6.52
C MET A 1 -6.71 14.56 -6.15
N PHE A 2 -6.01 14.48 -5.05
CA PHE A 2 -5.21 15.54 -4.43
C PHE A 2 -4.08 16.06 -5.35
N ILE A 3 -3.42 15.16 -6.07
CA ILE A 3 -2.26 15.45 -6.94
C ILE A 3 -2.62 16.22 -8.22
N ARG A 4 -3.89 16.41 -8.55
CA ARG A 4 -4.31 17.26 -9.69
C ARG A 4 -4.14 18.76 -9.42
N ASN A 5 -4.02 19.16 -8.14
CA ASN A 5 -3.81 20.55 -7.76
C ASN A 5 -2.33 20.93 -7.92
N GLN A 6 -2.05 21.97 -8.72
CA GLN A 6 -0.69 22.45 -9.02
C GLN A 6 0.09 22.81 -7.73
N THR A 7 -0.54 23.52 -6.81
CA THR A 7 0.11 23.93 -5.54
C THR A 7 0.58 22.74 -4.73
N ILE A 8 -0.21 21.65 -4.73
CA ILE A 8 0.13 20.42 -4.01
C ILE A 8 1.28 19.69 -4.71
N ARG A 9 1.28 19.62 -6.04
CA ARG A 9 2.40 19.06 -6.80
C ARG A 9 3.71 19.79 -6.50
N ASP A 10 3.69 21.12 -6.56
CA ASP A 10 4.85 21.96 -6.29
C ASP A 10 5.34 21.79 -4.85
N TYR A 11 4.43 21.65 -3.90
CA TYR A 11 4.76 21.37 -2.50
C TYR A 11 5.43 20.01 -2.36
N VAL A 12 4.83 18.94 -2.89
CA VAL A 12 5.37 17.57 -2.83
C VAL A 12 6.75 17.51 -3.48
N THR A 13 6.92 18.10 -4.67
CA THR A 13 8.19 18.13 -5.38
C THR A 13 9.28 18.85 -4.57
N ARG A 14 8.96 19.98 -3.96
CA ARG A 14 9.91 20.69 -3.08
C ARG A 14 10.21 19.93 -1.81
N ALA A 15 9.20 19.34 -1.19
CA ALA A 15 9.34 18.56 0.03
C ALA A 15 10.27 17.35 -0.18
N GLN A 16 10.10 16.59 -1.25
CA GLN A 16 10.95 15.44 -1.57
C GLN A 16 12.43 15.82 -1.66
N LYS A 17 12.74 16.99 -2.25
CA LYS A 17 14.11 17.47 -2.39
C LYS A 17 14.73 18.00 -1.09
N THR A 18 13.92 18.45 -0.14
CA THR A 18 14.40 19.19 1.04
C THR A 18 14.26 18.41 2.36
N TRP A 19 13.31 17.48 2.45
CA TRP A 19 12.99 16.81 3.71
C TRP A 19 14.10 15.90 4.23
N ARG A 20 14.89 15.31 3.32
CA ARG A 20 16.07 14.53 3.72
C ARG A 20 17.03 15.33 4.63
N LYS A 21 17.18 16.64 4.37
CA LYS A 21 18.03 17.53 5.19
C LYS A 21 17.40 17.86 6.54
N LYS A 22 16.10 17.55 6.72
CA LYS A 22 15.33 17.83 7.93
C LYS A 22 14.99 16.56 8.72
N ASN A 23 15.65 15.44 8.44
CA ASN A 23 15.38 14.13 9.02
C ASN A 23 13.89 13.73 8.92
N ALA A 24 13.24 14.12 7.82
CA ALA A 24 11.86 13.79 7.53
C ALA A 24 11.79 12.85 6.32
N ALA A 25 10.80 11.95 6.32
CA ALA A 25 10.51 11.05 5.21
C ALA A 25 9.11 11.30 4.68
N MET A 26 8.90 10.99 3.40
CA MET A 26 7.58 11.05 2.77
C MET A 26 7.17 9.65 2.32
N ILE A 27 5.96 9.25 2.69
CA ILE A 27 5.32 8.04 2.21
C ILE A 27 4.18 8.46 1.28
N LEU A 28 4.26 8.03 0.03
CA LEU A 28 3.24 8.27 -0.98
C LEU A 28 2.54 6.96 -1.28
N ALA A 29 1.21 6.95 -1.27
CA ALA A 29 0.40 5.80 -1.63
C ALA A 29 -0.58 6.19 -2.74
N THR A 30 -0.75 5.32 -3.72
CA THR A 30 -1.73 5.47 -4.80
C THR A 30 -2.36 4.12 -5.13
N GLN A 31 -3.60 4.14 -5.56
CA GLN A 31 -4.30 2.96 -6.08
C GLN A 31 -4.16 2.84 -7.60
N SER A 32 -3.68 3.90 -8.27
CA SER A 32 -3.59 3.93 -9.73
C SER A 32 -2.31 4.61 -10.20
N VAL A 33 -1.48 3.85 -10.89
CA VAL A 33 -0.27 4.36 -11.57
C VAL A 33 -0.67 5.24 -12.77
N HIS A 34 -1.78 4.94 -13.44
CA HIS A 34 -2.31 5.79 -14.53
C HIS A 34 -2.66 7.20 -14.05
N GLU A 35 -3.32 7.32 -12.90
CA GLU A 35 -3.63 8.64 -12.35
C GLU A 35 -2.36 9.41 -11.97
N LEU A 36 -1.35 8.72 -11.47
CA LEU A 36 -0.06 9.31 -11.17
C LEU A 36 0.63 9.77 -12.46
N ALA A 37 0.58 8.98 -13.54
CA ALA A 37 1.11 9.34 -14.86
C ALA A 37 0.40 10.58 -15.43
N GLN A 38 -0.92 10.62 -15.39
CA GLN A 38 -1.71 11.77 -15.85
C GLN A 38 -1.44 13.06 -15.06
N SER A 39 -0.99 12.93 -13.81
CA SER A 39 -0.66 14.09 -12.98
C SER A 39 0.71 14.68 -13.27
N GLN A 40 1.50 14.10 -14.17
CA GLN A 40 2.89 14.46 -14.47
C GLN A 40 3.84 14.31 -13.26
N MET A 41 3.42 13.54 -12.25
CA MET A 41 4.21 13.32 -11.03
C MET A 41 4.93 11.97 -11.02
N LEU A 42 4.62 11.09 -11.98
CA LEU A 42 5.11 9.72 -11.99
C LEU A 42 6.64 9.65 -11.98
N GLU A 43 7.29 10.38 -12.89
CA GLU A 43 8.74 10.42 -12.99
C GLU A 43 9.37 11.00 -11.71
N THR A 44 8.88 12.13 -11.23
CA THR A 44 9.36 12.75 -9.98
C THR A 44 9.23 11.80 -8.78
N VAL A 45 8.10 11.11 -8.65
CA VAL A 45 7.88 10.15 -7.55
C VAL A 45 8.75 8.91 -7.73
N ALA A 46 8.86 8.38 -8.95
CA ALA A 46 9.68 7.20 -9.24
C ALA A 46 11.16 7.43 -8.93
N GLU A 47 11.69 8.62 -9.23
CA GLU A 47 13.07 9.00 -8.94
C GLU A 47 13.31 9.33 -7.45
N SER A 48 12.39 10.08 -6.84
CA SER A 48 12.59 10.58 -5.47
C SER A 48 12.28 9.54 -4.38
N CYS A 49 11.54 8.47 -4.71
CA CYS A 49 11.20 7.39 -3.79
C CYS A 49 12.07 6.16 -4.06
N PRO A 50 13.24 6.04 -3.40
CA PRO A 50 14.18 4.93 -3.65
C PRO A 50 13.61 3.58 -3.25
N THR A 51 12.66 3.54 -2.31
CA THR A 51 11.94 2.32 -1.92
C THR A 51 10.53 2.36 -2.49
N LYS A 52 10.16 1.32 -3.21
CA LYS A 52 8.84 1.12 -3.81
C LYS A 52 8.24 -0.16 -3.27
N ILE A 53 6.96 -0.11 -2.91
CA ILE A 53 6.20 -1.25 -2.41
C ILE A 53 5.01 -1.45 -3.33
N PHE A 54 4.96 -2.60 -3.98
CA PHE A 54 3.87 -2.99 -4.86
C PHE A 54 3.01 -4.04 -4.17
N LEU A 55 1.72 -3.80 -4.15
CA LEU A 55 0.72 -4.76 -3.70
C LEU A 55 0.19 -5.56 -4.89
N ALA A 56 -0.34 -6.75 -4.61
CA ALA A 56 -0.99 -7.55 -5.63
C ALA A 56 -2.13 -6.77 -6.29
N ASN A 57 -2.07 -6.70 -7.62
CA ASN A 57 -3.10 -6.08 -8.44
C ASN A 57 -3.36 -6.98 -9.66
N PRO A 58 -4.54 -7.59 -9.81
CA PRO A 58 -4.85 -8.43 -10.95
C PRO A 58 -4.90 -7.65 -12.28
N ASP A 59 -5.20 -6.34 -12.20
CA ASP A 59 -5.36 -5.47 -13.37
C ASP A 59 -4.10 -4.62 -13.63
N ILE A 60 -2.91 -5.22 -13.47
CA ILE A 60 -1.66 -4.50 -13.65
C ILE A 60 -1.42 -4.13 -15.12
N ASP A 61 -1.15 -2.87 -15.38
CA ASP A 61 -0.60 -2.40 -16.66
C ASP A 61 0.91 -2.70 -16.70
N VAL A 62 1.28 -3.83 -17.29
CA VAL A 62 2.66 -4.31 -17.35
C VAL A 62 3.59 -3.33 -18.06
N PRO A 63 3.27 -2.79 -19.27
CA PRO A 63 4.09 -1.79 -19.94
C PRO A 63 4.35 -0.56 -19.06
N LEU A 64 3.29 0.01 -18.49
CA LEU A 64 3.40 1.20 -17.64
C LEU A 64 4.26 0.95 -16.40
N HIS A 65 4.10 -0.21 -15.74
CA HIS A 65 4.91 -0.54 -14.56
C HIS A 65 6.37 -0.80 -14.91
N ARG A 66 6.62 -1.46 -16.06
CA ARG A 66 7.97 -1.67 -16.57
C ARG A 66 8.70 -0.35 -16.77
N ASP A 67 8.08 0.55 -17.52
CA ASP A 67 8.71 1.81 -17.93
C ASP A 67 8.85 2.78 -16.75
N ALA A 68 7.78 2.96 -15.96
CA ALA A 68 7.76 3.91 -14.86
C ALA A 68 8.67 3.54 -13.68
N PHE A 69 8.79 2.25 -13.38
CA PHE A 69 9.53 1.78 -12.19
C PHE A 69 10.74 0.94 -12.55
N HIS A 70 11.08 0.84 -13.84
CA HIS A 70 12.21 0.05 -14.36
C HIS A 70 12.20 -1.38 -13.84
N LEU A 71 11.02 -2.05 -13.94
CA LEU A 71 10.88 -3.45 -13.55
C LEU A 71 11.40 -4.36 -14.66
N ASN A 72 12.23 -5.32 -14.30
CA ASN A 72 12.66 -6.37 -15.21
C ASN A 72 11.63 -7.52 -15.26
N ASP A 73 11.82 -8.49 -16.18
CA ASP A 73 10.86 -9.58 -16.37
C ASP A 73 10.66 -10.42 -15.11
N THR A 74 11.73 -10.72 -14.38
CA THR A 74 11.65 -11.46 -13.10
C THR A 74 10.83 -10.71 -12.06
N GLU A 75 10.99 -9.39 -11.96
CA GLU A 75 10.22 -8.56 -11.04
C GLU A 75 8.74 -8.48 -11.43
N LEU A 76 8.45 -8.45 -12.73
CA LEU A 76 7.08 -8.49 -13.25
C LEU A 76 6.43 -9.85 -12.98
N ASP A 77 7.15 -10.95 -13.16
CA ASP A 77 6.67 -12.29 -12.82
C ASP A 77 6.38 -12.42 -11.31
N LEU A 78 7.28 -11.90 -10.47
CA LEU A 78 7.06 -11.86 -9.02
C LEU A 78 5.82 -11.04 -8.66
N LEU A 79 5.63 -9.89 -9.31
CA LEU A 79 4.50 -9.01 -9.10
C LEU A 79 3.18 -9.67 -9.51
N ALA A 80 3.15 -10.37 -10.64
CA ALA A 80 2.00 -11.13 -11.11
C ALA A 80 1.65 -12.32 -10.19
N ALA A 81 2.67 -12.90 -9.53
CA ALA A 81 2.50 -14.04 -8.62
C ALA A 81 2.22 -13.62 -7.15
N LEU A 82 1.98 -12.34 -6.87
CA LEU A 82 1.62 -11.89 -5.53
C LEU A 82 0.20 -12.34 -5.17
N VAL A 83 0.04 -12.85 -3.96
CA VAL A 83 -1.27 -13.16 -3.40
C VAL A 83 -1.84 -11.91 -2.74
N PRO A 84 -3.04 -11.44 -3.15
CA PRO A 84 -3.68 -10.27 -2.56
C PRO A 84 -3.79 -10.38 -1.04
N LYS A 85 -3.64 -9.26 -0.34
CA LYS A 85 -3.71 -9.13 1.13
C LYS A 85 -2.62 -9.88 1.90
N ARG A 86 -1.76 -10.65 1.23
CA ARG A 86 -0.74 -11.48 1.87
C ARG A 86 0.68 -11.13 1.44
N ASP A 87 0.86 -10.94 0.14
CA ASP A 87 2.18 -10.75 -0.42
C ASP A 87 2.35 -9.30 -0.95
N LEU A 88 3.58 -8.81 -0.90
CA LEU A 88 3.99 -7.57 -1.53
C LEU A 88 5.38 -7.72 -2.15
N LEU A 89 5.69 -6.90 -3.15
CA LEU A 89 7.02 -6.78 -3.72
C LEU A 89 7.65 -5.47 -3.22
N VAL A 90 8.79 -5.57 -2.57
CA VAL A 90 9.60 -4.42 -2.17
C VAL A 90 10.77 -4.30 -3.13
N LYS A 91 10.89 -3.15 -3.79
CA LYS A 91 12.02 -2.79 -4.65
C LYS A 91 12.77 -1.61 -4.06
N ASN A 92 14.08 -1.72 -3.95
CA ASN A 92 14.97 -0.64 -3.54
C ASN A 92 16.30 -0.70 -4.33
N GLN A 93 17.27 0.14 -3.97
CA GLN A 93 18.58 0.17 -4.63
C GLN A 93 19.39 -1.14 -4.50
N GLN A 94 19.09 -1.97 -3.51
CA GLN A 94 19.77 -3.24 -3.26
C GLN A 94 19.15 -4.41 -4.03
N GLY A 95 17.97 -4.20 -4.62
CA GLY A 95 17.23 -5.21 -5.38
C GLY A 95 15.76 -5.30 -4.98
N SER A 96 15.13 -6.37 -5.44
CA SER A 96 13.71 -6.63 -5.23
C SER A 96 13.48 -7.91 -4.45
N LYS A 97 12.52 -7.89 -3.53
CA LYS A 97 12.13 -9.05 -2.72
C LYS A 97 10.62 -9.16 -2.60
N LYS A 98 10.11 -10.37 -2.78
CA LYS A 98 8.75 -10.72 -2.36
C LYS A 98 8.75 -10.87 -0.85
N VAL A 99 7.83 -10.18 -0.19
CA VAL A 99 7.68 -10.19 1.27
C VAL A 99 6.26 -10.65 1.59
N ARG A 100 6.13 -11.50 2.59
CA ARG A 100 4.84 -11.90 3.14
C ARG A 100 4.44 -10.96 4.27
N LEU A 101 3.21 -10.46 4.23
CA LEU A 101 2.61 -9.72 5.34
C LEU A 101 2.13 -10.73 6.39
N ASP A 102 2.70 -10.64 7.57
CA ASP A 102 2.22 -11.33 8.74
C ASP A 102 1.56 -10.31 9.67
N VAL A 103 0.23 -10.24 9.58
CA VAL A 103 -0.57 -9.26 10.31
C VAL A 103 -1.30 -9.98 11.42
N ASP A 104 -1.08 -9.57 12.67
CA ASP A 104 -1.82 -10.09 13.79
C ASP A 104 -3.31 -9.75 13.72
N SER A 105 -4.14 -10.56 14.38
CA SER A 105 -5.60 -10.45 14.30
C SER A 105 -6.14 -9.11 14.80
N PHE A 106 -5.50 -8.48 15.79
CA PHE A 106 -5.93 -7.18 16.30
C PHE A 106 -5.69 -6.08 15.27
N SER A 107 -4.48 -6.02 14.70
CA SER A 107 -4.10 -5.09 13.63
C SER A 107 -4.97 -5.27 12.39
N TYR A 108 -5.29 -6.51 12.03
CA TYR A 108 -6.22 -6.80 10.93
C TYR A 108 -7.59 -6.17 11.18
N TRP A 109 -8.20 -6.42 12.36
CA TRP A 109 -9.51 -5.90 12.67
C TRP A 109 -9.55 -4.38 12.84
N MET A 110 -8.44 -3.78 13.22
CA MET A 110 -8.30 -2.33 13.27
C MET A 110 -8.29 -1.70 11.87
N ALA A 111 -7.61 -2.33 10.90
CA ALA A 111 -7.33 -1.76 9.59
C ALA A 111 -8.29 -2.23 8.47
N THR A 112 -9.00 -3.37 8.64
CA THR A 112 -9.88 -3.91 7.59
C THR A 112 -11.02 -2.95 7.24
N ASN A 113 -11.38 -2.89 5.95
CA ASN A 113 -12.46 -2.05 5.45
C ASN A 113 -13.41 -2.79 4.50
N THR A 114 -13.36 -4.15 4.45
CA THR A 114 -14.30 -4.89 3.62
C THR A 114 -15.73 -4.75 4.17
N PRO A 115 -16.77 -4.75 3.33
CA PRO A 115 -18.15 -4.59 3.79
C PRO A 115 -18.56 -5.61 4.86
N LYS A 116 -18.15 -6.87 4.69
CA LYS A 116 -18.44 -7.94 5.65
C LYS A 116 -17.77 -7.69 7.01
N ASP A 117 -16.48 -7.33 6.99
CA ASP A 117 -15.74 -7.09 8.22
C ASP A 117 -16.21 -5.81 8.93
N ASN A 118 -16.60 -4.78 8.18
CA ASN A 118 -17.17 -3.57 8.75
C ASN A 118 -18.48 -3.86 9.50
N LEU A 119 -19.33 -4.71 8.95
CA LEU A 119 -20.58 -5.09 9.60
C LEU A 119 -20.32 -5.85 10.91
N GLU A 120 -19.40 -6.82 10.92
CA GLU A 120 -19.01 -7.54 12.14
C GLU A 120 -18.38 -6.60 13.17
N ARG A 121 -17.49 -5.73 12.73
CA ARG A 121 -16.85 -4.73 13.60
C ARG A 121 -17.87 -3.82 14.24
N GLN A 122 -18.87 -3.33 13.49
CA GLN A 122 -19.93 -2.48 14.01
C GLN A 122 -20.73 -3.19 15.09
N ARG A 123 -21.16 -4.44 14.87
CA ARG A 123 -21.89 -5.26 15.85
C ARG A 123 -21.13 -5.42 17.16
N TYR A 124 -19.80 -5.66 17.08
CA TYR A 124 -18.96 -5.79 18.25
C TYR A 124 -18.75 -4.45 18.99
N PHE A 125 -18.62 -3.36 18.24
CA PHE A 125 -18.47 -2.02 18.84
C PHE A 125 -19.74 -1.56 19.55
N GLU A 126 -20.91 -1.82 18.97
CA GLU A 126 -22.20 -1.51 19.61
C GLU A 126 -22.40 -2.31 20.91
N ARG A 127 -21.96 -3.56 20.93
CA ARG A 127 -22.15 -4.45 22.07
C ARG A 127 -21.10 -4.29 23.18
N PHE A 128 -19.86 -4.02 22.84
CA PHE A 128 -18.73 -4.08 23.78
C PHE A 128 -17.89 -2.81 23.86
N GLY A 129 -18.23 -1.78 23.09
CA GLY A 129 -17.38 -0.60 22.87
C GLY A 129 -16.21 -0.88 21.94
N VAL A 130 -15.52 0.17 21.50
CA VAL A 130 -14.48 0.07 20.45
C VAL A 130 -13.31 -0.82 20.89
N GLN A 131 -12.70 -0.54 22.03
CA GLN A 131 -11.49 -1.22 22.48
C GLN A 131 -11.74 -2.69 22.84
N ASN A 132 -12.77 -2.98 23.62
CA ASN A 132 -13.13 -4.35 23.97
C ASN A 132 -13.66 -5.12 22.75
N GLY A 133 -14.38 -4.42 21.86
CA GLY A 133 -14.87 -4.97 20.61
C GLY A 133 -13.74 -5.47 19.71
N LEU A 134 -12.67 -4.67 19.51
CA LEU A 134 -11.49 -5.09 18.76
C LEU A 134 -10.79 -6.29 19.37
N THR A 135 -10.57 -6.27 20.67
CA THR A 135 -9.91 -7.39 21.39
C THR A 135 -10.72 -8.69 21.24
N ARG A 136 -12.05 -8.60 21.36
CA ARG A 136 -12.92 -9.77 21.20
C ARG A 136 -12.98 -10.27 19.75
N LEU A 137 -13.05 -9.36 18.77
CA LEU A 137 -12.98 -9.72 17.36
C LEU A 137 -11.70 -10.47 17.02
N ALA A 138 -10.56 -9.96 17.50
CA ALA A 138 -9.26 -10.59 17.28
C ALA A 138 -9.17 -12.01 17.85
N ARG A 139 -9.81 -12.23 19.00
CA ARG A 139 -9.90 -13.55 19.64
C ARG A 139 -10.90 -14.49 18.96
N ASP A 140 -12.10 -13.98 18.68
CA ASP A 140 -13.21 -14.79 18.21
C ASP A 140 -13.09 -15.12 16.70
N PHE A 141 -12.37 -14.27 15.95
CA PHE A 141 -12.10 -14.42 14.52
C PHE A 141 -10.62 -14.17 14.20
N PRO A 142 -9.73 -15.08 14.57
CA PRO A 142 -8.30 -14.95 14.28
C PRO A 142 -8.04 -14.99 12.76
N VAL A 143 -7.03 -14.25 12.30
CA VAL A 143 -6.66 -14.16 10.87
C VAL A 143 -6.27 -15.52 10.29
N GLU A 144 -5.60 -16.36 11.09
CA GLU A 144 -5.20 -17.72 10.68
C GLU A 144 -6.37 -18.64 10.32
N SER A 145 -7.55 -18.41 10.92
CA SER A 145 -8.77 -19.18 10.62
C SER A 145 -9.51 -18.69 9.37
N ARG A 146 -9.12 -17.53 8.83
CA ARG A 146 -9.63 -16.99 7.58
C ARG A 146 -8.63 -17.35 6.49
N ALA A 147 -8.67 -18.60 6.01
CA ALA A 147 -7.91 -18.98 4.83
C ALA A 147 -8.15 -17.92 3.73
N LEU A 148 -7.11 -17.21 3.42
CA LEU A 148 -7.05 -16.14 2.44
C LEU A 148 -7.24 -16.68 1.04
#